data_c786cc5fc9f62a666eb3bd9a53bb483f
#
_entry.id   c786cc5fc9f62a666eb3bd9a53bb483f
#
_cell.length_a   1.000
_cell.length_b   1.000
_cell.length_c   1.000
_cell.angle_alpha   90.00
_cell.angle_beta   90.00
_cell.angle_gamma   90.00
#
_symmetry.space_group_name_H-M   'P 1'
#
loop_
_entity.id
_entity.type
_entity.pdbx_description
1 polymer ?
#
loop_
_entity_poly.entity_id
_entity_poly.type
_entity_poly.pdbx_seq_one_letter_code
_entity_poly.pdbx_strand_id
1 'polypeptide(L)'
;MKQLNNSCVLCNGKYKISKVLGQGGFGITYLAKQKITVEGPLGTIEAEVAVTIKEFFMKEFCNRDEASSVVTVPSTGSAELVEKFRQKFIKEARNISKLNHPNIIKVLDVFEDNGTAYYVMEYIEGGSLSDLIDKKGSLSEAETLNYTRQIASALQYIHANNMNHLDVKPGNVLLRKNGDVVLIDFGMSKNYDKMGEATTSSPIGVSIGYAPIEQSRVGGLGMFSPATDIYSLGATMFKMITGQTPPEATAVFDEGLPDMPSNISENTKLVIEKAMQPRRKDRYQTIEDFMHALDVNKVVVSQMEVVEDVDKQEETSEENIEPKEAPKFLKESDKEATMFITDYMVQASDIATSEVVDLGLSVKWCGHNLGASNPEEYGNYYRWAFGSDGRSVNGIPADSEIAGTKYDAAYKESNGKYKTPTCKQFKELIDRCRWCWVAYKGVMGCKITGPSGKSIFLPGAGRKSDYGIYRKDTFGYYWSSSKANNSNAYYLYFNEEDSDLEYEPVLTMRTIRPVCE
;
A
#
# COMPACT_ATOMS: atom_id res chain seq x y z
N MET A 1 36.66 1.04 -2.89
CA MET A 1 35.66 1.00 -1.77
C MET A 1 34.42 1.77 -2.21
N LYS A 2 33.21 1.31 -1.83
CA LYS A 2 31.97 2.01 -2.21
C LYS A 2 31.56 3.12 -1.20
N GLN A 3 32.17 3.16 -0.02
CA GLN A 3 31.86 4.07 1.09
C GLN A 3 32.81 5.29 1.10
N LEU A 4 32.34 6.42 1.65
CA LEU A 4 33.20 7.57 1.91
C LEU A 4 34.22 7.23 3.00
N ASN A 5 35.43 7.77 2.86
CA ASN A 5 36.47 7.61 3.86
C ASN A 5 36.12 8.35 5.16
N ASN A 6 36.56 7.82 6.29
CA ASN A 6 36.51 8.55 7.55
C ASN A 6 37.28 9.88 7.40
N SER A 7 36.73 10.92 7.91
CA SER A 7 37.23 12.30 7.75
C SER A 7 36.97 12.99 6.42
N CYS A 8 36.26 12.33 5.46
CA CYS A 8 35.72 13.00 4.29
C CYS A 8 34.85 14.18 4.71
N VAL A 9 34.97 15.29 3.98
CA VAL A 9 34.28 16.53 4.28
C VAL A 9 33.26 16.80 3.16
N LEU A 10 32.03 17.12 3.53
CA LEU A 10 30.94 17.38 2.63
C LEU A 10 30.39 18.80 2.80
N CYS A 11 29.69 19.28 1.77
CA CYS A 11 29.01 20.57 1.77
C CYS A 11 29.95 21.72 2.18
N ASN A 12 31.07 21.90 1.45
CA ASN A 12 32.05 22.96 1.67
C ASN A 12 32.58 23.02 3.13
N GLY A 13 32.78 21.88 3.77
CA GLY A 13 33.35 21.82 5.11
C GLY A 13 32.33 21.80 6.25
N LYS A 14 31.04 21.87 5.96
CA LYS A 14 29.96 21.90 6.96
C LYS A 14 29.83 20.57 7.71
N TYR A 15 30.04 19.45 7.03
CA TYR A 15 29.90 18.12 7.60
C TYR A 15 31.17 17.30 7.45
N LYS A 16 31.60 16.62 8.52
CA LYS A 16 32.77 15.72 8.54
C LYS A 16 32.31 14.30 8.86
N ILE A 17 32.52 13.36 7.95
CA ILE A 17 32.19 11.94 8.14
C ILE A 17 33.05 11.34 9.27
N SER A 18 32.39 10.62 10.18
CA SER A 18 33.05 9.95 11.30
C SER A 18 33.13 8.44 11.13
N LYS A 19 31.99 7.80 10.78
CA LYS A 19 31.93 6.35 10.51
C LYS A 19 30.66 6.00 9.72
N VAL A 20 30.67 4.83 9.11
CA VAL A 20 29.48 4.23 8.51
C VAL A 20 28.59 3.65 9.60
N LEU A 21 27.29 3.93 9.55
CA LEU A 21 26.27 3.35 10.42
C LEU A 21 25.54 2.17 9.76
N GLY A 22 25.35 2.23 8.44
CA GLY A 22 24.69 1.16 7.69
C GLY A 22 24.81 1.34 6.18
N GLN A 23 24.57 0.27 5.43
CA GLN A 23 24.55 0.27 3.97
C GLN A 23 23.42 -0.63 3.46
N GLY A 24 22.53 -0.04 2.67
CA GLY A 24 21.46 -0.75 1.96
C GLY A 24 21.72 -0.83 0.45
N GLY A 25 20.73 -1.32 -0.31
CA GLY A 25 20.80 -1.40 -1.78
C GLY A 25 20.86 -0.03 -2.46
N PHE A 26 20.25 0.98 -1.85
CA PHE A 26 20.02 2.31 -2.45
C PHE A 26 20.73 3.46 -1.72
N GLY A 27 21.41 3.18 -0.61
CA GLY A 27 22.07 4.24 0.13
C GLY A 27 23.03 3.77 1.19
N ILE A 28 23.84 4.70 1.65
CA ILE A 28 24.80 4.51 2.74
C ILE A 28 24.50 5.54 3.81
N THR A 29 24.45 5.10 5.05
CA THR A 29 24.18 5.97 6.21
C THR A 29 25.45 6.15 7.03
N TYR A 30 25.77 7.40 7.35
CA TYR A 30 26.98 7.79 8.07
C TYR A 30 26.63 8.53 9.36
N LEU A 31 27.43 8.32 10.39
CA LEU A 31 27.59 9.28 11.47
C LEU A 31 28.54 10.38 11.00
N ALA A 32 28.15 11.62 11.18
CA ALA A 32 28.97 12.78 10.85
C ALA A 32 28.92 13.83 11.98
N LYS A 33 29.85 14.77 11.93
CA LYS A 33 29.87 15.95 12.79
C LYS A 33 29.56 17.18 11.95
N GLN A 34 28.60 17.98 12.42
CA GLN A 34 28.27 19.28 11.86
C GLN A 34 28.93 20.37 12.69
N LYS A 35 29.64 21.27 12.03
CA LYS A 35 30.09 22.51 12.68
C LYS A 35 28.93 23.49 12.79
N ILE A 36 28.68 23.97 13.98
CA ILE A 36 27.68 25.00 14.25
C ILE A 36 28.34 26.18 14.98
N THR A 37 27.87 27.36 14.69
CA THR A 37 28.27 28.58 15.38
C THR A 37 27.14 29.00 16.32
N VAL A 38 27.42 29.08 17.60
CA VAL A 38 26.48 29.51 18.63
C VAL A 38 26.85 30.90 19.11
N GLU A 39 25.98 31.86 18.89
CA GLU A 39 26.13 33.22 19.42
C GLU A 39 25.59 33.26 20.86
N GLY A 40 26.37 33.74 21.76
CA GLY A 40 26.02 33.90 23.17
C GLY A 40 26.44 35.26 23.72
N PRO A 41 26.03 35.62 24.95
CA PRO A 41 26.34 36.91 25.57
C PRO A 41 27.85 37.20 25.72
N LEU A 42 28.68 36.16 25.65
CA LEU A 42 30.15 36.24 25.81
C LEU A 42 30.92 36.10 24.49
N GLY A 43 30.21 36.13 23.35
CA GLY A 43 30.79 35.96 22.01
C GLY A 43 30.33 34.71 21.28
N THR A 44 30.96 34.43 20.15
CA THR A 44 30.64 33.34 19.26
C THR A 44 31.46 32.10 19.62
N ILE A 45 30.80 30.95 19.81
CA ILE A 45 31.44 29.66 20.10
C ILE A 45 31.19 28.71 18.92
N GLU A 46 32.27 28.11 18.42
CA GLU A 46 32.14 26.99 17.48
C GLU A 46 31.94 25.68 18.26
N ALA A 47 30.93 24.90 17.87
CA ALA A 47 30.65 23.59 18.44
C ALA A 47 30.50 22.55 17.34
N GLU A 48 30.72 21.28 17.68
CA GLU A 48 30.46 20.15 16.80
C GLU A 48 29.25 19.35 17.33
N VAL A 49 28.25 19.16 16.48
CA VAL A 49 27.05 18.37 16.81
C VAL A 49 27.03 17.10 15.96
N ALA A 50 26.70 15.97 16.57
CA ALA A 50 26.53 14.72 15.86
C ALA A 50 25.27 14.76 15.00
N VAL A 51 25.40 14.34 13.75
CA VAL A 51 24.29 14.21 12.79
C VAL A 51 24.41 12.88 12.05
N THR A 52 23.27 12.41 11.51
CA THR A 52 23.23 11.27 10.60
C THR A 52 23.10 11.78 9.17
N ILE A 53 23.93 11.28 8.26
CA ILE A 53 23.87 11.62 6.84
C ILE A 53 23.53 10.36 6.04
N LYS A 54 22.47 10.41 5.25
CA LYS A 54 22.14 9.37 4.27
C LYS A 54 22.53 9.83 2.88
N GLU A 55 23.33 9.02 2.22
CA GLU A 55 23.82 9.21 0.87
C GLU A 55 23.00 8.36 -0.09
N PHE A 56 22.58 8.91 -1.22
CA PHE A 56 22.05 8.14 -2.32
C PHE A 56 23.19 7.37 -3.02
N PHE A 57 23.12 6.04 -3.00
CA PHE A 57 24.13 5.19 -3.63
C PHE A 57 23.52 3.85 -4.03
N MET A 58 23.24 3.66 -5.32
CA MET A 58 22.73 2.39 -5.84
C MET A 58 23.89 1.41 -6.05
N LYS A 59 24.02 0.46 -5.13
CA LYS A 59 25.17 -0.46 -5.07
C LYS A 59 25.45 -1.23 -6.38
N GLU A 60 24.42 -1.52 -7.14
CA GLU A 60 24.51 -2.29 -8.40
C GLU A 60 24.90 -1.43 -9.60
N PHE A 61 24.57 -0.13 -9.58
CA PHE A 61 24.71 0.78 -10.71
C PHE A 61 25.76 1.86 -10.51
N CYS A 62 26.14 2.14 -9.27
CA CYS A 62 27.07 3.23 -8.94
C CYS A 62 28.46 2.70 -8.56
N ASN A 63 29.48 3.37 -9.03
CA ASN A 63 30.85 3.23 -8.56
C ASN A 63 31.32 4.54 -7.95
N ARG A 64 32.30 4.45 -7.04
CA ARG A 64 32.96 5.61 -6.43
C ARG A 64 34.42 5.64 -6.85
N ASP A 65 34.87 6.78 -7.31
CA ASP A 65 36.29 7.05 -7.50
C ASP A 65 36.95 7.23 -6.13
N GLU A 66 38.01 6.48 -5.87
CA GLU A 66 38.65 6.46 -4.54
C GLU A 66 39.43 7.74 -4.23
N ALA A 67 39.92 8.44 -5.26
CA ALA A 67 40.72 9.65 -5.09
C ALA A 67 39.84 10.89 -4.89
N SER A 68 38.78 11.03 -5.70
CA SER A 68 37.91 12.20 -5.70
C SER A 68 36.62 12.02 -4.87
N SER A 69 36.32 10.80 -4.42
CA SER A 69 35.05 10.42 -3.77
C SER A 69 33.80 10.57 -4.67
N VAL A 70 33.97 10.93 -5.93
CA VAL A 70 32.88 11.17 -6.88
C VAL A 70 32.17 9.87 -7.25
N VAL A 71 30.85 9.90 -7.24
CA VAL A 71 30.00 8.78 -7.66
C VAL A 71 29.80 8.86 -9.17
N THR A 72 30.05 7.77 -9.85
CA THR A 72 29.88 7.62 -11.30
C THR A 72 28.96 6.47 -11.64
N VAL A 73 28.25 6.57 -12.77
CA VAL A 73 27.42 5.50 -13.32
C VAL A 73 28.08 5.02 -14.61
N PRO A 74 28.72 3.83 -14.61
CA PRO A 74 29.53 3.37 -15.74
C PRO A 74 28.73 3.08 -17.02
N SER A 75 27.44 2.72 -16.89
CA SER A 75 26.56 2.38 -18.01
C SER A 75 25.68 3.57 -18.40
N THR A 76 25.74 4.00 -19.66
CA THR A 76 24.84 5.03 -20.19
C THR A 76 23.37 4.62 -20.13
N GLY A 77 23.06 3.33 -20.32
CA GLY A 77 21.69 2.81 -20.19
C GLY A 77 21.13 2.85 -18.75
N SER A 78 22.00 2.87 -17.74
CA SER A 78 21.57 2.98 -16.34
C SER A 78 21.57 4.41 -15.79
N ALA A 79 22.18 5.36 -16.52
CA ALA A 79 22.34 6.72 -16.03
C ALA A 79 21.01 7.44 -15.84
N GLU A 80 20.07 7.31 -16.77
CA GLU A 80 18.74 7.89 -16.68
C GLU A 80 17.94 7.29 -15.51
N LEU A 81 18.03 5.99 -15.31
CA LEU A 81 17.42 5.28 -14.19
C LEU A 81 17.97 5.80 -12.87
N VAL A 82 19.28 5.86 -12.69
CA VAL A 82 19.94 6.33 -11.46
C VAL A 82 19.56 7.79 -11.18
N GLU A 83 19.55 8.65 -12.20
CA GLU A 83 19.15 10.05 -12.05
C GLU A 83 17.70 10.19 -11.58
N LYS A 84 16.79 9.44 -12.17
CA LYS A 84 15.39 9.43 -11.77
C LYS A 84 15.23 9.07 -10.28
N PHE A 85 16.05 8.17 -9.80
CA PHE A 85 16.04 7.74 -8.42
C PHE A 85 16.68 8.73 -7.48
N ARG A 86 17.74 9.38 -7.92
CA ARG A 86 18.36 10.47 -7.20
C ARG A 86 17.36 11.61 -6.98
N GLN A 87 16.58 11.97 -8.00
CA GLN A 87 15.54 12.99 -7.87
C GLN A 87 14.42 12.58 -6.91
N LYS A 88 14.03 11.30 -6.91
CA LYS A 88 13.06 10.79 -5.94
C LYS A 88 13.59 10.87 -4.51
N PHE A 89 14.85 10.50 -4.28
CA PHE A 89 15.50 10.60 -2.99
C PHE A 89 15.50 12.04 -2.45
N ILE A 90 15.85 13.01 -3.29
CA ILE A 90 15.80 14.43 -2.93
C ILE A 90 14.36 14.88 -2.62
N LYS A 91 13.40 14.49 -3.44
CA LYS A 91 11.98 14.84 -3.25
C LYS A 91 11.44 14.29 -1.93
N GLU A 92 11.75 13.04 -1.62
CA GLU A 92 11.34 12.38 -0.38
C GLU A 92 11.95 13.10 0.83
N ALA A 93 13.27 13.32 0.85
CA ALA A 93 13.93 14.05 1.92
C ALA A 93 13.30 15.44 2.16
N ARG A 94 12.95 16.16 1.08
CA ARG A 94 12.24 17.45 1.15
C ARG A 94 10.81 17.32 1.68
N ASN A 95 10.13 16.21 1.42
CA ASN A 95 8.79 15.98 1.98
C ASN A 95 8.88 15.70 3.49
N ILE A 96 9.82 14.84 3.89
CA ILE A 96 10.04 14.53 5.32
C ILE A 96 10.48 15.78 6.09
N SER A 97 11.30 16.66 5.51
CA SER A 97 11.76 17.89 6.17
C SER A 97 10.64 18.86 6.55
N LYS A 98 9.46 18.75 5.94
CA LYS A 98 8.26 19.53 6.26
C LYS A 98 7.48 18.97 7.45
N LEU A 99 7.74 17.72 7.84
CA LEU A 99 7.05 17.07 8.95
C LEU A 99 7.64 17.56 10.27
N ASN A 100 6.77 17.84 11.23
CA ASN A 100 7.17 18.26 12.57
C ASN A 100 6.39 17.47 13.62
N HIS A 101 6.95 16.35 14.05
CA HIS A 101 6.34 15.47 15.03
C HIS A 101 7.43 14.83 15.91
N PRO A 102 7.26 14.69 17.24
CA PRO A 102 8.30 14.20 18.16
C PRO A 102 8.79 12.78 17.84
N ASN A 103 7.91 11.95 17.28
CA ASN A 103 8.21 10.55 16.93
C ASN A 103 8.53 10.35 15.45
N ILE A 104 8.84 11.41 14.70
CA ILE A 104 9.30 11.36 13.30
C ILE A 104 10.69 11.97 13.23
N ILE A 105 11.59 11.35 12.46
CA ILE A 105 12.95 11.84 12.27
C ILE A 105 12.96 13.26 11.68
N LYS A 106 13.77 14.13 12.26
CA LYS A 106 13.93 15.49 11.74
C LYS A 106 15.01 15.54 10.68
N VAL A 107 14.65 15.90 9.45
CA VAL A 107 15.58 16.20 8.36
C VAL A 107 16.02 17.65 8.50
N LEU A 108 17.35 17.85 8.60
CA LEU A 108 17.98 19.14 8.88
C LEU A 108 18.47 19.85 7.62
N ASP A 109 18.92 19.07 6.62
CA ASP A 109 19.50 19.61 5.38
C ASP A 109 19.38 18.60 4.23
N VAL A 110 19.36 19.08 2.99
CA VAL A 110 19.36 18.27 1.76
C VAL A 110 20.26 18.96 0.75
N PHE A 111 21.31 18.30 0.29
CA PHE A 111 22.29 18.88 -0.63
C PHE A 111 22.82 17.83 -1.62
N GLU A 112 23.45 18.32 -2.68
CA GLU A 112 24.15 17.51 -3.66
C GLU A 112 25.66 17.78 -3.57
N ASP A 113 26.47 16.71 -3.59
CA ASP A 113 27.92 16.74 -3.54
C ASP A 113 28.46 15.42 -4.17
N ASN A 114 29.74 15.38 -4.55
CA ASN A 114 30.39 14.18 -5.10
C ASN A 114 29.59 13.44 -6.19
N GLY A 115 28.82 14.16 -7.02
CA GLY A 115 27.99 13.56 -8.08
C GLY A 115 26.78 12.75 -7.60
N THR A 116 26.39 12.92 -6.32
CA THR A 116 25.23 12.26 -5.73
C THR A 116 24.46 13.20 -4.81
N ALA A 117 23.44 12.70 -4.11
CA ALA A 117 22.60 13.47 -3.21
C ALA A 117 22.72 12.95 -1.77
N TYR A 118 22.59 13.86 -0.84
CA TYR A 118 22.65 13.61 0.60
C TYR A 118 21.49 14.29 1.30
N TYR A 119 21.01 13.67 2.40
CA TYR A 119 20.23 14.39 3.38
C TYR A 119 20.76 14.15 4.80
N VAL A 120 20.64 15.18 5.62
CA VAL A 120 21.12 15.21 6.98
C VAL A 120 19.96 15.11 7.94
N MET A 121 20.07 14.25 8.93
CA MET A 121 19.08 14.04 9.98
C MET A 121 19.70 14.27 11.35
N GLU A 122 18.86 14.52 12.34
CA GLU A 122 19.30 14.42 13.74
C GLU A 122 19.90 13.04 14.02
N TYR A 123 20.87 12.96 14.89
CA TYR A 123 21.46 11.70 15.34
C TYR A 123 20.72 11.18 16.57
N ILE A 124 20.20 9.95 16.50
CA ILE A 124 19.51 9.27 17.60
C ILE A 124 20.46 8.22 18.19
N GLU A 125 20.78 8.35 19.48
CA GLU A 125 21.88 7.60 20.10
C GLU A 125 21.51 6.22 20.65
N GLY A 126 20.22 5.94 20.92
CA GLY A 126 19.79 4.75 21.69
C GLY A 126 19.72 3.44 20.89
N GLY A 127 20.12 3.45 19.61
CA GLY A 127 20.00 2.28 18.73
C GLY A 127 18.58 2.08 18.21
N SER A 128 18.33 0.95 17.56
CA SER A 128 17.02 0.59 17.03
C SER A 128 16.18 -0.23 18.02
N LEU A 129 14.88 -0.24 17.80
CA LEU A 129 13.97 -1.14 18.53
C LEU A 129 14.31 -2.62 18.25
N SER A 130 14.86 -2.93 17.05
CA SER A 130 15.39 -4.25 16.75
C SER A 130 16.55 -4.62 17.68
N ASP A 131 17.52 -3.72 17.88
CA ASP A 131 18.66 -3.95 18.79
C ASP A 131 18.18 -4.19 20.22
N LEU A 132 17.14 -3.46 20.66
CA LEU A 132 16.54 -3.65 21.98
C LEU A 132 15.88 -5.03 22.12
N ILE A 133 15.11 -5.45 21.12
CA ILE A 133 14.45 -6.77 21.11
C ILE A 133 15.52 -7.87 21.08
N ASP A 134 16.53 -7.76 20.22
CA ASP A 134 17.60 -8.76 20.11
C ASP A 134 18.37 -8.91 21.43
N LYS A 135 18.53 -7.82 22.19
CA LYS A 135 19.17 -7.82 23.50
C LYS A 135 18.30 -8.43 24.61
N LYS A 136 16.96 -8.20 24.58
CA LYS A 136 16.03 -8.64 25.63
C LYS A 136 15.37 -9.99 25.32
N GLY A 137 15.38 -10.43 24.06
CA GLY A 137 14.63 -11.55 23.54
C GLY A 137 13.18 -11.18 23.17
N SER A 138 12.48 -10.50 24.05
CA SER A 138 11.13 -9.94 23.83
C SER A 138 10.90 -8.78 24.78
N LEU A 139 9.81 -8.04 24.56
CA LEU A 139 9.39 -6.93 25.41
C LEU A 139 8.14 -7.29 26.20
N SER A 140 7.97 -6.66 27.35
CA SER A 140 6.71 -6.73 28.10
C SER A 140 5.56 -6.09 27.31
N GLU A 141 4.32 -6.49 27.64
CA GLU A 141 3.13 -5.87 27.04
C GLU A 141 3.11 -4.35 27.26
N ALA A 142 3.43 -3.89 28.46
CA ALA A 142 3.46 -2.47 28.79
C ALA A 142 4.47 -1.69 27.93
N GLU A 143 5.69 -2.22 27.74
CA GLU A 143 6.70 -1.61 26.84
C GLU A 143 6.21 -1.62 25.39
N THR A 144 5.65 -2.74 24.94
CA THR A 144 5.10 -2.89 23.58
C THR A 144 4.01 -1.86 23.31
N LEU A 145 3.03 -1.74 24.22
CA LEU A 145 1.94 -0.77 24.09
C LEU A 145 2.45 0.68 24.11
N ASN A 146 3.45 1.00 24.96
CA ASN A 146 4.05 2.33 24.99
C ASN A 146 4.71 2.71 23.66
N TYR A 147 5.54 1.83 23.11
CA TYR A 147 6.19 2.09 21.82
C TYR A 147 5.18 2.10 20.67
N THR A 148 4.20 1.20 20.69
CA THR A 148 3.13 1.15 19.69
C THR A 148 2.35 2.45 19.62
N ARG A 149 1.98 3.05 20.77
CA ARG A 149 1.26 4.34 20.79
C ARG A 149 2.07 5.46 20.17
N GLN A 150 3.36 5.51 20.42
CA GLN A 150 4.24 6.53 19.85
C GLN A 150 4.39 6.37 18.34
N ILE A 151 4.57 5.12 17.85
CA ILE A 151 4.64 4.83 16.42
C ILE A 151 3.29 5.15 15.75
N ALA A 152 2.19 4.76 16.37
CA ALA A 152 0.84 5.05 15.89
C ALA A 152 0.58 6.56 15.78
N SER A 153 1.02 7.36 16.77
CA SER A 153 0.93 8.82 16.73
C SER A 153 1.70 9.40 15.53
N ALA A 154 2.90 8.89 15.24
CA ALA A 154 3.66 9.28 14.05
C ALA A 154 2.93 8.91 12.75
N LEU A 155 2.38 7.69 12.67
CA LEU A 155 1.62 7.22 11.51
C LEU A 155 0.34 8.04 11.30
N GLN A 156 -0.42 8.34 12.35
CA GLN A 156 -1.59 9.20 12.26
C GLN A 156 -1.26 10.57 11.68
N TYR A 157 -0.13 11.15 12.12
CA TYR A 157 0.33 12.44 11.61
C TYR A 157 0.70 12.40 10.12
N ILE A 158 1.43 11.38 9.65
CA ILE A 158 1.78 11.28 8.22
C ILE A 158 0.57 10.94 7.36
N HIS A 159 -0.36 10.10 7.82
CA HIS A 159 -1.60 9.79 7.11
C HIS A 159 -2.47 11.04 6.92
N ALA A 160 -2.57 11.90 7.94
CA ALA A 160 -3.23 13.20 7.83
C ALA A 160 -2.58 14.15 6.80
N ASN A 161 -1.30 13.92 6.47
CA ASN A 161 -0.56 14.61 5.41
C ASN A 161 -0.54 13.83 4.07
N ASN A 162 -1.46 12.90 3.86
CA ASN A 162 -1.58 12.05 2.66
C ASN A 162 -0.30 11.27 2.32
N MET A 163 0.41 10.80 3.34
CA MET A 163 1.62 10.00 3.22
C MET A 163 1.45 8.66 3.94
N ASN A 164 2.00 7.58 3.37
CA ASN A 164 2.15 6.29 4.03
C ASN A 164 3.64 6.00 4.24
N HIS A 165 3.97 5.32 5.33
CA HIS A 165 5.36 4.98 5.65
C HIS A 165 5.88 3.80 4.81
N LEU A 166 5.09 2.75 4.68
CA LEU A 166 5.32 1.54 3.87
C LEU A 166 6.51 0.66 4.29
N ASP A 167 7.22 0.99 5.37
CA ASP A 167 8.30 0.16 5.92
C ASP A 167 8.40 0.22 7.46
N VAL A 168 7.25 0.15 8.14
CA VAL A 168 7.21 0.09 9.60
C VAL A 168 7.75 -1.26 10.06
N LYS A 169 8.85 -1.24 10.80
CA LYS A 169 9.49 -2.43 11.40
C LYS A 169 10.44 -1.99 12.51
N PRO A 170 10.83 -2.90 13.44
CA PRO A 170 11.71 -2.53 14.55
C PRO A 170 13.04 -1.88 14.14
N GLY A 171 13.61 -2.28 13.01
CA GLY A 171 14.85 -1.67 12.49
C GLY A 171 14.70 -0.22 12.03
N ASN A 172 13.48 0.24 11.73
CA ASN A 172 13.17 1.61 11.31
C ASN A 172 12.58 2.46 12.44
N VAL A 173 12.68 2.00 13.68
CA VAL A 173 12.27 2.71 14.89
C VAL A 173 13.49 2.88 15.77
N LEU A 174 13.98 4.11 15.95
CA LEU A 174 15.13 4.42 16.83
C LEU A 174 14.66 4.87 18.20
N LEU A 175 15.50 4.63 19.21
CA LEU A 175 15.25 4.97 20.61
C LEU A 175 16.05 6.20 21.02
N ARG A 176 15.39 7.18 21.63
CA ARG A 176 16.05 8.28 22.33
C ARG A 176 16.46 7.82 23.73
N LYS A 177 17.41 8.51 24.35
CA LYS A 177 17.85 8.22 25.73
C LYS A 177 16.73 8.33 26.78
N ASN A 178 15.72 9.14 26.52
CA ASN A 178 14.56 9.31 27.41
C ASN A 178 13.49 8.21 27.24
N GLY A 179 13.71 7.23 26.35
CA GLY A 179 12.76 6.14 26.07
C GLY A 179 11.75 6.45 24.99
N ASP A 180 11.74 7.64 24.40
CA ASP A 180 10.89 7.96 23.26
C ASP A 180 11.40 7.27 21.99
N VAL A 181 10.48 6.93 21.08
CA VAL A 181 10.83 6.35 19.79
C VAL A 181 10.70 7.35 18.65
N VAL A 182 11.52 7.14 17.63
CA VAL A 182 11.54 7.96 16.41
C VAL A 182 11.47 7.06 15.19
N LEU A 183 10.43 7.25 14.38
CA LEU A 183 10.25 6.56 13.13
C LEU A 183 11.16 7.17 12.06
N ILE A 184 11.90 6.31 11.36
CA ILE A 184 12.88 6.69 10.34
C ILE A 184 12.57 5.91 9.04
N ASP A 185 13.15 6.35 7.93
CA ASP A 185 13.20 5.61 6.65
C ASP A 185 11.84 5.34 6.00
N PHE A 186 11.27 6.35 5.36
CA PHE A 186 9.92 6.39 4.78
C PHE A 186 9.78 5.61 3.46
N GLY A 187 10.44 4.46 3.33
CA GLY A 187 10.09 3.42 2.33
C GLY A 187 10.33 3.75 0.86
N MET A 188 11.24 4.67 0.53
CA MET A 188 11.56 5.05 -0.84
C MET A 188 11.87 3.85 -1.77
N SER A 189 12.51 2.83 -1.27
CA SER A 189 12.88 1.64 -2.05
C SER A 189 11.69 0.85 -2.60
N LYS A 190 10.49 1.05 -2.06
CA LYS A 190 9.29 0.26 -2.43
C LYS A 190 8.44 0.88 -3.54
N ASN A 191 8.61 2.14 -3.84
CA ASN A 191 7.97 2.81 -4.97
C ASN A 191 8.59 2.44 -6.32
N TYR A 192 9.53 1.54 -6.32
CA TYR A 192 10.47 1.28 -7.38
C TYR A 192 10.05 0.27 -8.40
N ASP A 193 9.42 -0.83 -7.96
CA ASP A 193 9.10 -1.96 -8.82
C ASP A 193 8.05 -1.64 -9.91
N LYS A 194 7.52 -0.43 -9.89
CA LYS A 194 6.60 0.04 -10.93
C LYS A 194 7.25 0.68 -12.15
N MET A 195 8.53 0.98 -12.13
CA MET A 195 9.18 1.75 -13.20
C MET A 195 10.47 1.13 -13.73
N GLY A 196 10.92 0.02 -13.18
CA GLY A 196 11.96 -0.79 -13.77
C GLY A 196 11.30 -1.98 -14.45
N GLU A 197 11.54 -2.22 -15.71
CA GLU A 197 11.39 -3.52 -16.33
C GLU A 197 12.34 -4.48 -15.60
N ALA A 198 12.02 -4.85 -14.37
CA ALA A 198 12.86 -5.72 -13.57
C ALA A 198 12.57 -7.15 -13.97
N THR A 199 13.53 -7.73 -14.57
CA THR A 199 13.67 -9.14 -14.92
C THR A 199 13.93 -10.04 -13.71
N THR A 200 13.55 -9.69 -12.49
CA THR A 200 13.74 -10.54 -11.31
C THR A 200 12.44 -10.80 -10.60
N SER A 201 12.18 -12.07 -10.39
CA SER A 201 10.97 -12.67 -9.82
C SER A 201 10.79 -12.48 -8.30
N SER A 202 11.53 -11.59 -7.65
CA SER A 202 11.36 -11.25 -6.25
C SER A 202 11.21 -9.74 -6.09
N PRO A 203 10.19 -9.25 -5.35
CA PRO A 203 10.05 -7.83 -5.06
C PRO A 203 11.27 -7.34 -4.28
N ILE A 204 12.14 -6.57 -4.91
CA ILE A 204 13.34 -6.02 -4.28
C ILE A 204 12.90 -5.01 -3.22
N GLY A 205 13.25 -5.25 -1.96
CA GLY A 205 13.07 -4.31 -0.85
C GLY A 205 11.81 -4.51 0.02
N VAL A 206 11.05 -5.58 -0.16
CA VAL A 206 9.95 -5.93 0.78
C VAL A 206 10.53 -6.47 2.08
N SER A 207 10.12 -5.92 3.21
CA SER A 207 10.52 -6.41 4.53
C SER A 207 9.73 -7.66 4.87
N ILE A 208 10.38 -8.83 4.73
CA ILE A 208 9.78 -10.15 5.00
C ILE A 208 9.15 -10.18 6.40
N GLY A 209 7.90 -10.65 6.50
CA GLY A 209 7.12 -10.70 7.73
C GLY A 209 6.43 -9.39 8.12
N TYR A 210 6.92 -8.23 7.66
CA TYR A 210 6.33 -6.92 8.02
C TYR A 210 5.47 -6.31 6.91
N ALA A 211 5.68 -6.74 5.68
CA ALA A 211 4.96 -6.20 4.53
C ALA A 211 3.68 -7.01 4.26
N PRO A 212 2.53 -6.36 4.11
CA PRO A 212 1.29 -7.03 3.72
C PRO A 212 1.30 -7.44 2.25
N ILE A 213 0.33 -8.29 1.86
CA ILE A 213 0.25 -8.88 0.52
C ILE A 213 0.23 -7.82 -0.59
N GLU A 214 -0.44 -6.68 -0.38
CA GLU A 214 -0.52 -5.61 -1.36
C GLU A 214 0.84 -4.96 -1.67
N GLN A 215 1.80 -5.02 -0.77
CA GLN A 215 3.18 -4.53 -1.02
C GLN A 215 4.02 -5.49 -1.85
N SER A 216 3.69 -6.77 -1.87
CA SER A 216 4.42 -7.81 -2.63
C SER A 216 3.97 -7.90 -4.09
N ARG A 217 2.91 -7.16 -4.48
CA ARG A 217 2.34 -7.23 -5.83
C ARG A 217 2.91 -6.14 -6.73
N VAL A 218 3.37 -6.54 -7.91
CA VAL A 218 3.70 -5.64 -9.02
C VAL A 218 2.44 -4.84 -9.37
N GLY A 219 2.52 -3.54 -9.45
CA GLY A 219 1.36 -2.70 -9.74
C GLY A 219 0.70 -2.01 -8.54
N GLY A 220 1.23 -2.09 -7.30
CA GLY A 220 0.58 -1.69 -6.05
C GLY A 220 0.56 -0.22 -5.61
N LEU A 221 0.94 0.79 -6.42
CA LEU A 221 1.03 2.20 -5.94
C LEU A 221 -0.32 2.90 -5.66
N GLY A 222 -1.40 2.51 -6.34
CA GLY A 222 -2.75 3.03 -6.06
C GLY A 222 -3.49 2.27 -4.95
N MET A 223 -2.84 1.28 -4.31
CA MET A 223 -3.48 0.39 -3.35
C MET A 223 -3.04 0.60 -1.89
N PHE A 224 -2.12 1.51 -1.61
CA PHE A 224 -1.66 1.77 -0.25
C PHE A 224 -2.62 2.71 0.46
N SER A 225 -2.91 2.37 1.72
CA SER A 225 -3.79 3.14 2.60
C SER A 225 -3.24 3.06 4.02
N PRO A 226 -3.78 3.79 4.99
CA PRO A 226 -3.42 3.63 6.40
C PRO A 226 -3.42 2.18 6.88
N ALA A 227 -4.33 1.33 6.36
CA ALA A 227 -4.38 -0.10 6.69
C ALA A 227 -3.14 -0.90 6.24
N THR A 228 -2.33 -0.38 5.30
CA THR A 228 -1.05 -0.99 4.91
C THR A 228 0.00 -0.81 6.02
N ASP A 229 0.14 0.40 6.56
CA ASP A 229 1.03 0.69 7.69
C ASP A 229 0.54 0.03 8.99
N ILE A 230 -0.79 -0.11 9.17
CA ILE A 230 -1.38 -0.80 10.32
C ILE A 230 -1.00 -2.28 10.35
N TYR A 231 -0.94 -2.96 9.19
CA TYR A 231 -0.41 -4.32 9.13
C TYR A 231 1.04 -4.37 9.63
N SER A 232 1.89 -3.51 9.13
CA SER A 232 3.31 -3.43 9.49
C SER A 232 3.50 -3.07 10.97
N LEU A 233 2.61 -2.25 11.54
CA LEU A 233 2.59 -1.93 12.96
C LEU A 233 2.17 -3.15 13.80
N GLY A 234 1.14 -3.91 13.40
CA GLY A 234 0.74 -5.17 14.03
C GLY A 234 1.88 -6.20 14.01
N ALA A 235 2.56 -6.35 12.87
CA ALA A 235 3.74 -7.21 12.72
C ALA A 235 4.92 -6.77 13.61
N THR A 236 5.08 -5.45 13.79
CA THR A 236 6.06 -4.88 14.73
C THR A 236 5.69 -5.20 16.19
N MET A 237 4.41 -5.12 16.56
CA MET A 237 3.91 -5.55 17.88
C MET A 237 4.14 -7.04 18.12
N PHE A 238 3.82 -7.88 17.13
CA PHE A 238 4.08 -9.32 17.21
C PHE A 238 5.56 -9.60 17.49
N LYS A 239 6.48 -8.97 16.75
CA LYS A 239 7.93 -9.09 16.99
C LYS A 239 8.33 -8.63 18.39
N MET A 240 7.79 -7.52 18.87
CA MET A 240 8.10 -7.01 20.22
C MET A 240 7.70 -8.00 21.31
N ILE A 241 6.51 -8.59 21.21
CA ILE A 241 5.95 -9.50 22.21
C ILE A 241 6.60 -10.89 22.16
N THR A 242 6.79 -11.44 20.97
CA THR A 242 7.25 -12.83 20.80
C THR A 242 8.77 -12.94 20.70
N GLY A 243 9.46 -11.88 20.32
CA GLY A 243 10.87 -11.92 19.90
C GLY A 243 11.11 -12.61 18.56
N GLN A 244 10.07 -13.16 17.94
CA GLN A 244 10.15 -13.89 16.67
C GLN A 244 9.84 -12.99 15.48
N THR A 245 10.47 -13.24 14.34
CA THR A 245 10.09 -12.57 13.10
C THR A 245 8.68 -13.00 12.71
N PRO A 246 7.77 -12.07 12.42
CA PRO A 246 6.42 -12.41 11.98
C PRO A 246 6.44 -13.28 10.72
N PRO A 247 5.48 -14.21 10.54
CA PRO A 247 5.36 -14.96 9.30
C PRO A 247 5.03 -14.03 8.12
N GLU A 248 5.35 -14.47 6.91
CA GLU A 248 4.96 -13.73 5.70
C GLU A 248 3.43 -13.62 5.60
N ALA A 249 2.95 -12.54 5.01
CA ALA A 249 1.51 -12.29 4.89
C ALA A 249 0.74 -13.40 4.15
N THR A 250 1.40 -14.16 3.27
CA THR A 250 0.86 -15.35 2.61
C THR A 250 0.72 -16.52 3.58
N ALA A 251 1.69 -16.74 4.45
CA ALA A 251 1.61 -17.78 5.49
C ALA A 251 0.53 -17.43 6.53
N VAL A 252 0.42 -16.15 6.93
CA VAL A 252 -0.70 -15.70 7.80
C VAL A 252 -2.05 -15.96 7.14
N PHE A 253 -2.14 -15.86 5.82
CA PHE A 253 -3.39 -16.16 5.10
C PHE A 253 -3.76 -17.64 5.13
N ASP A 254 -2.77 -18.52 5.02
CA ASP A 254 -2.98 -19.96 4.90
C ASP A 254 -3.07 -20.65 6.28
N GLU A 255 -2.27 -20.23 7.26
CA GLU A 255 -2.08 -20.90 8.54
C GLU A 255 -2.51 -20.07 9.76
N GLY A 256 -2.77 -18.76 9.58
CA GLY A 256 -2.99 -17.81 10.67
C GLY A 256 -1.69 -17.34 11.33
N LEU A 257 -1.82 -16.58 12.42
CA LEU A 257 -0.69 -16.17 13.25
C LEU A 257 -0.33 -17.28 14.24
N PRO A 258 0.97 -17.51 14.50
CA PRO A 258 1.40 -18.39 15.60
C PRO A 258 0.89 -17.90 16.96
N ASP A 259 0.75 -18.83 17.90
CA ASP A 259 0.32 -18.51 19.27
C ASP A 259 1.23 -17.47 19.92
N MET A 260 0.62 -16.47 20.52
CA MET A 260 1.31 -15.45 21.31
C MET A 260 1.43 -15.89 22.77
N PRO A 261 2.43 -15.41 23.53
CA PRO A 261 2.63 -15.79 24.92
C PRO A 261 1.39 -15.62 25.78
N SER A 262 1.16 -16.56 26.74
CA SER A 262 -0.03 -16.57 27.58
C SER A 262 -0.12 -15.42 28.59
N ASN A 263 0.99 -14.74 28.87
CA ASN A 263 1.06 -13.58 29.76
C ASN A 263 0.68 -12.25 29.08
N ILE A 264 0.25 -12.30 27.83
CA ILE A 264 -0.25 -11.13 27.08
C ILE A 264 -1.77 -11.13 27.14
N SER A 265 -2.36 -9.96 27.36
CA SER A 265 -3.82 -9.80 27.43
C SER A 265 -4.49 -10.23 26.12
N GLU A 266 -5.68 -10.82 26.24
CA GLU A 266 -6.47 -11.23 25.07
C GLU A 266 -6.79 -10.04 24.16
N ASN A 267 -7.01 -8.84 24.73
CA ASN A 267 -7.24 -7.64 23.93
C ASN A 267 -6.04 -7.32 23.02
N THR A 268 -4.82 -7.34 23.56
CA THR A 268 -3.61 -7.07 22.78
C THR A 268 -3.42 -8.12 21.66
N LYS A 269 -3.69 -9.40 21.95
CA LYS A 269 -3.65 -10.46 20.94
C LYS A 269 -4.65 -10.21 19.81
N LEU A 270 -5.92 -9.95 20.14
CA LEU A 270 -6.98 -9.64 19.17
C LEU A 270 -6.65 -8.41 18.31
N VAL A 271 -6.03 -7.38 18.91
CA VAL A 271 -5.63 -6.18 18.17
C VAL A 271 -4.53 -6.51 17.16
N ILE A 272 -3.53 -7.31 17.55
CA ILE A 272 -2.45 -7.76 16.64
C ILE A 272 -3.04 -8.63 15.52
N GLU A 273 -3.88 -9.60 15.84
CA GLU A 273 -4.54 -10.48 14.86
C GLU A 273 -5.36 -9.70 13.85
N LYS A 274 -6.16 -8.72 14.30
CA LYS A 274 -6.95 -7.87 13.42
C LYS A 274 -6.08 -6.94 12.57
N ALA A 275 -5.03 -6.35 13.14
CA ALA A 275 -4.10 -5.51 12.40
C ALA A 275 -3.38 -6.30 11.30
N MET A 276 -3.02 -7.57 11.57
CA MET A 276 -2.31 -8.44 10.64
C MET A 276 -3.22 -9.28 9.74
N GLN A 277 -4.52 -8.98 9.66
CA GLN A 277 -5.39 -9.65 8.70
C GLN A 277 -4.84 -9.53 7.28
N PRO A 278 -4.74 -10.62 6.51
CA PRO A 278 -4.16 -10.61 5.17
C PRO A 278 -4.91 -9.71 4.22
N ARG A 279 -6.24 -9.64 4.34
CA ARG A 279 -7.07 -8.74 3.52
C ARG A 279 -7.14 -7.37 4.14
N ARG A 280 -6.74 -6.34 3.39
CA ARG A 280 -6.72 -4.94 3.83
C ARG A 280 -8.05 -4.48 4.47
N LYS A 281 -9.20 -4.84 3.88
CA LYS A 281 -10.53 -4.46 4.38
C LYS A 281 -10.90 -5.05 5.75
N ASP A 282 -10.26 -6.14 6.14
CA ASP A 282 -10.53 -6.84 7.40
C ASP A 282 -9.68 -6.28 8.56
N ARG A 283 -8.73 -5.35 8.25
CA ARG A 283 -7.92 -4.61 9.21
C ARG A 283 -8.64 -3.38 9.74
N TYR A 284 -8.03 -2.71 10.70
CA TYR A 284 -8.38 -1.33 11.03
C TYR A 284 -8.10 -0.44 9.81
N GLN A 285 -9.03 0.47 9.50
CA GLN A 285 -8.89 1.33 8.32
C GLN A 285 -8.18 2.65 8.66
N THR A 286 -8.20 3.06 9.92
CA THR A 286 -7.52 4.24 10.43
C THR A 286 -6.66 3.89 11.65
N ILE A 287 -5.63 4.70 11.91
CA ILE A 287 -4.83 4.59 13.14
C ILE A 287 -5.68 4.91 14.37
N GLU A 288 -6.69 5.73 14.23
CA GLU A 288 -7.62 6.10 15.30
C GLU A 288 -8.43 4.90 15.77
N ASP A 289 -9.01 4.11 14.83
CA ASP A 289 -9.71 2.87 15.14
C ASP A 289 -8.79 1.84 15.82
N PHE A 290 -7.54 1.74 15.33
CA PHE A 290 -6.54 0.86 15.91
C PHE A 290 -6.18 1.26 17.35
N MET A 291 -5.94 2.54 17.61
CA MET A 291 -5.62 3.07 18.93
C MET A 291 -6.79 2.92 19.90
N HIS A 292 -8.02 3.20 19.45
CA HIS A 292 -9.21 2.98 20.26
C HIS A 292 -9.33 1.52 20.70
N ALA A 293 -9.07 0.57 19.81
CA ALA A 293 -9.11 -0.85 20.15
C ALA A 293 -8.04 -1.25 21.19
N LEU A 294 -6.87 -0.59 21.19
CA LEU A 294 -5.83 -0.81 22.21
C LEU A 294 -6.24 -0.28 23.60
N ASP A 295 -7.10 0.74 23.67
CA ASP A 295 -7.44 1.43 24.93
C ASP A 295 -8.73 0.93 25.60
N VAL A 296 -9.54 0.10 24.93
CA VAL A 296 -10.83 -0.41 25.43
C VAL A 296 -10.71 -1.07 26.82
N ASN A 297 -9.61 -1.75 27.13
CA ASN A 297 -9.41 -2.38 28.45
C ASN A 297 -9.08 -1.42 29.60
N LYS A 298 -8.66 -0.18 29.35
CA LYS A 298 -8.47 0.78 30.45
C LYS A 298 -9.78 1.19 31.11
N VAL A 299 -10.87 1.19 30.35
CA VAL A 299 -12.20 1.59 30.85
C VAL A 299 -12.81 0.49 31.70
N VAL A 300 -12.60 -0.79 31.36
CA VAL A 300 -13.16 -1.93 32.13
C VAL A 300 -12.42 -2.10 33.45
N VAL A 301 -11.10 -1.97 33.49
CA VAL A 301 -10.31 -2.09 34.73
C VAL A 301 -10.58 -0.91 35.68
N SER A 302 -10.71 0.31 35.17
CA SER A 302 -11.05 1.47 35.99
C SER A 302 -12.49 1.45 36.52
N GLN A 303 -13.40 0.74 35.87
CA GLN A 303 -14.76 0.53 36.37
C GLN A 303 -14.85 -0.65 37.36
N MET A 304 -13.95 -1.63 37.28
CA MET A 304 -13.87 -2.72 38.27
C MET A 304 -13.17 -2.30 39.56
N GLU A 305 -12.21 -1.40 39.53
CA GLU A 305 -11.58 -0.85 40.75
C GLU A 305 -12.48 0.13 41.52
N VAL A 306 -13.56 0.64 40.90
CA VAL A 306 -14.54 1.52 41.56
C VAL A 306 -15.72 0.74 42.21
N VAL A 307 -15.84 -0.57 41.94
CA VAL A 307 -16.98 -1.38 42.41
C VAL A 307 -16.66 -2.17 43.69
N GLU A 308 -15.41 -2.23 44.18
CA GLU A 308 -15.07 -2.97 45.41
C GLU A 308 -15.22 -2.19 46.72
N ASP A 309 -15.65 -0.90 46.71
CA ASP A 309 -15.73 -0.08 47.93
C ASP A 309 -17.14 0.43 48.30
N VAL A 310 -18.21 -0.13 47.72
CA VAL A 310 -19.58 0.23 48.14
C VAL A 310 -20.48 -1.02 48.25
N ASP A 311 -20.30 -1.74 49.32
CA ASP A 311 -21.33 -2.67 49.78
C ASP A 311 -21.60 -2.45 51.28
N LYS A 312 -22.51 -1.53 51.59
CA LYS A 312 -23.35 -1.53 52.79
C LYS A 312 -24.37 -0.37 52.76
N GLN A 313 -25.62 -0.81 52.88
CA GLN A 313 -26.83 -0.04 53.24
C GLN A 313 -27.60 0.54 52.04
N GLU A 314 -28.81 0.27 51.88
CA GLU A 314 -30.05 -0.10 52.46
C GLU A 314 -31.18 -0.05 51.42
N GLU A 315 -32.16 -0.94 51.59
CA GLU A 315 -33.42 -1.03 50.84
C GLU A 315 -34.24 0.26 50.83
N THR A 316 -34.93 0.57 49.76
CA THR A 316 -36.40 0.66 49.61
C THR A 316 -36.84 1.61 48.50
N SER A 317 -37.92 1.17 47.88
CA SER A 317 -39.01 1.85 47.18
C SER A 317 -38.95 1.89 45.66
N GLU A 318 -39.81 1.02 45.11
CA GLU A 318 -40.34 1.06 43.74
C GLU A 318 -41.14 2.33 43.49
N GLU A 319 -40.88 3.05 42.41
CA GLU A 319 -41.87 3.89 41.76
C GLU A 319 -41.70 3.81 40.21
N ASN A 320 -42.80 3.41 39.60
CA ASN A 320 -43.02 3.37 38.15
C ASN A 320 -42.92 4.77 37.53
N ILE A 321 -42.10 4.92 36.47
CA ILE A 321 -42.24 6.05 35.54
C ILE A 321 -42.14 5.51 34.11
N GLU A 322 -43.21 5.74 33.33
CA GLU A 322 -43.32 5.48 31.89
C GLU A 322 -42.26 6.25 31.06
N PRO A 323 -41.87 5.74 29.87
CA PRO A 323 -40.84 6.36 29.07
C PRO A 323 -41.40 7.56 28.30
N LYS A 324 -40.81 8.73 28.51
CA LYS A 324 -41.02 9.93 27.67
C LYS A 324 -40.14 9.87 26.44
N GLU A 325 -40.75 10.15 25.29
CA GLU A 325 -40.15 10.27 23.96
C GLU A 325 -38.91 11.19 23.94
N ALA A 326 -37.85 10.74 23.26
CA ALA A 326 -36.64 11.51 22.99
C ALA A 326 -36.83 12.43 21.79
N PRO A 327 -36.35 13.68 21.81
CA PRO A 327 -36.46 14.58 20.68
C PRO A 327 -35.47 14.19 19.57
N LYS A 328 -35.97 14.08 18.35
CA LYS A 328 -35.21 13.88 17.11
C LYS A 328 -34.38 15.13 16.81
N PHE A 329 -33.07 15.04 16.99
CA PHE A 329 -32.13 15.91 16.30
C PHE A 329 -31.35 15.10 15.30
N LEU A 330 -31.65 15.27 14.01
CA LEU A 330 -30.84 14.78 12.89
C LEU A 330 -29.55 15.62 12.86
N LYS A 331 -28.41 14.98 13.00
CA LYS A 331 -27.10 15.61 12.85
C LYS A 331 -26.84 15.89 11.35
N GLU A 332 -26.15 17.00 11.06
CA GLU A 332 -25.80 17.43 9.69
C GLU A 332 -25.01 16.35 8.90
N SER A 333 -24.27 15.47 9.60
CA SER A 333 -23.57 14.30 9.01
C SER A 333 -24.48 13.30 8.30
N ASP A 334 -25.76 13.18 8.72
CA ASP A 334 -26.70 12.24 8.10
C ASP A 334 -27.27 12.75 6.77
N LYS A 335 -27.20 14.07 6.55
CA LYS A 335 -27.59 14.69 5.28
C LYS A 335 -26.54 14.48 4.19
N GLU A 336 -25.25 14.55 4.55
CA GLU A 336 -24.16 14.26 3.59
C GLU A 336 -24.14 12.79 3.20
N ALA A 337 -24.27 11.85 4.16
CA ALA A 337 -24.34 10.42 3.85
C ALA A 337 -25.56 10.06 2.98
N THR A 338 -26.74 10.70 3.23
CA THR A 338 -27.93 10.48 2.41
C THR A 338 -27.79 11.10 1.03
N MET A 339 -27.11 12.23 0.90
CA MET A 339 -26.83 12.89 -0.39
C MET A 339 -25.82 12.07 -1.22
N PHE A 340 -24.78 11.49 -0.58
CA PHE A 340 -23.85 10.57 -1.23
C PHE A 340 -24.56 9.31 -1.77
N ILE A 341 -25.42 8.67 -0.97
CA ILE A 341 -26.15 7.46 -1.39
C ILE A 341 -27.14 7.78 -2.54
N THR A 342 -27.81 8.96 -2.52
CA THR A 342 -28.72 9.39 -3.57
C THR A 342 -27.99 9.75 -4.87
N ASP A 343 -26.82 10.37 -4.81
CA ASP A 343 -26.00 10.68 -5.98
C ASP A 343 -25.44 9.39 -6.63
N TYR A 344 -25.02 8.40 -5.83
CA TYR A 344 -24.61 7.07 -6.34
C TYR A 344 -25.76 6.32 -7.03
N MET A 345 -26.98 6.39 -6.50
CA MET A 345 -28.15 5.76 -7.13
C MET A 345 -28.64 6.49 -8.39
N VAL A 346 -28.58 7.81 -8.42
CA VAL A 346 -28.98 8.62 -9.59
C VAL A 346 -28.01 8.42 -10.77
N GLN A 347 -26.72 8.17 -10.51
CA GLN A 347 -25.73 7.92 -11.57
C GLN A 347 -25.88 6.53 -12.22
N ALA A 348 -26.57 5.59 -11.60
CA ALA A 348 -26.83 4.25 -12.15
C ALA A 348 -28.05 4.17 -13.08
N SER A 349 -28.92 5.17 -13.10
CA SER A 349 -30.22 5.16 -13.81
C SER A 349 -30.12 5.10 -15.35
N ASP A 350 -28.98 5.49 -15.95
CA ASP A 350 -28.83 5.60 -17.40
C ASP A 350 -28.01 4.46 -18.03
N ILE A 351 -27.86 3.34 -17.33
CA ILE A 351 -27.15 2.18 -17.85
C ILE A 351 -28.02 1.47 -18.88
N ALA A 352 -27.49 1.33 -20.10
CA ALA A 352 -28.20 0.65 -21.18
C ALA A 352 -28.34 -0.84 -20.86
N THR A 353 -29.58 -1.34 -20.99
CA THR A 353 -29.93 -2.77 -20.86
C THR A 353 -30.03 -3.48 -22.22
N SER A 354 -29.78 -2.77 -23.33
CA SER A 354 -29.76 -3.34 -24.67
C SER A 354 -28.60 -4.32 -24.85
N GLU A 355 -28.79 -5.33 -25.67
CA GLU A 355 -27.80 -6.37 -25.97
C GLU A 355 -26.48 -5.77 -26.49
N VAL A 356 -26.56 -4.68 -27.27
CA VAL A 356 -25.42 -3.94 -27.84
C VAL A 356 -25.61 -2.46 -27.66
N VAL A 357 -24.54 -1.77 -27.24
CA VAL A 357 -24.50 -0.35 -26.97
C VAL A 357 -23.41 0.32 -27.82
N ASP A 358 -23.81 1.30 -28.62
CA ASP A 358 -22.87 2.16 -29.34
C ASP A 358 -22.42 3.29 -28.39
N LEU A 359 -21.19 3.24 -27.92
CA LEU A 359 -20.56 4.25 -27.06
C LEU A 359 -19.96 5.41 -27.87
N GLY A 360 -19.99 5.39 -29.20
CA GLY A 360 -19.27 6.34 -30.05
C GLY A 360 -17.76 6.03 -30.17
N LEU A 361 -17.40 4.77 -30.05
CA LEU A 361 -16.05 4.22 -30.18
C LEU A 361 -15.90 3.45 -31.49
N SER A 362 -14.70 2.91 -31.73
CA SER A 362 -14.40 2.13 -32.96
C SER A 362 -15.23 0.85 -33.09
N VAL A 363 -15.78 0.33 -32.00
CA VAL A 363 -16.66 -0.85 -31.93
C VAL A 363 -17.83 -0.60 -30.98
N LYS A 364 -18.90 -1.40 -31.16
CA LYS A 364 -20.03 -1.43 -30.23
C LYS A 364 -19.77 -2.46 -29.14
N TRP A 365 -20.20 -2.17 -27.94
CA TRP A 365 -19.98 -2.99 -26.75
C TRP A 365 -21.24 -3.77 -26.38
N CYS A 366 -21.10 -5.04 -26.00
CA CYS A 366 -22.23 -5.76 -25.44
C CYS A 366 -22.69 -5.16 -24.11
N GLY A 367 -24.00 -5.17 -23.84
CA GLY A 367 -24.55 -4.61 -22.59
C GLY A 367 -24.24 -5.45 -21.36
N HIS A 368 -23.85 -6.70 -21.53
CA HIS A 368 -23.57 -7.67 -20.47
C HIS A 368 -22.32 -8.52 -20.77
N ASN A 369 -21.78 -9.18 -19.77
CA ASN A 369 -20.63 -10.08 -19.90
C ASN A 369 -20.99 -11.36 -20.66
N LEU A 370 -20.00 -12.05 -21.23
CA LEU A 370 -20.19 -13.33 -21.87
C LEU A 370 -20.72 -14.37 -20.86
N GLY A 371 -21.84 -15.04 -21.24
CA GLY A 371 -22.55 -15.96 -20.34
C GLY A 371 -23.45 -15.28 -19.30
N ALA A 372 -23.70 -13.97 -19.43
CA ALA A 372 -24.66 -13.21 -18.64
C ALA A 372 -25.87 -12.78 -19.49
N SER A 373 -27.01 -12.49 -18.87
CA SER A 373 -28.23 -11.96 -19.50
C SER A 373 -28.50 -10.51 -19.13
N ASN A 374 -27.94 -10.02 -18.04
CA ASN A 374 -28.13 -8.67 -17.51
C ASN A 374 -26.78 -7.97 -17.24
N PRO A 375 -26.76 -6.62 -17.26
CA PRO A 375 -25.52 -5.84 -17.05
C PRO A 375 -24.81 -6.11 -15.72
N GLU A 376 -25.56 -6.37 -14.65
CA GLU A 376 -25.06 -6.61 -13.30
C GLU A 376 -24.48 -8.02 -13.09
N GLU A 377 -24.77 -8.97 -13.98
CA GLU A 377 -24.27 -10.34 -13.86
C GLU A 377 -22.78 -10.43 -14.26
N TYR A 378 -22.00 -11.21 -13.49
CA TYR A 378 -20.57 -11.35 -13.71
C TYR A 378 -20.21 -12.15 -14.95
N GLY A 379 -21.13 -12.97 -15.47
CA GLY A 379 -20.92 -13.89 -16.58
C GLY A 379 -20.00 -15.07 -16.24
N ASN A 380 -19.56 -15.75 -17.28
CA ASN A 380 -18.64 -16.88 -17.15
C ASN A 380 -17.17 -16.41 -17.07
N TYR A 381 -16.29 -17.30 -16.55
CA TYR A 381 -14.86 -17.06 -16.43
C TYR A 381 -14.08 -17.99 -17.36
N TYR A 382 -13.20 -17.44 -18.17
CA TYR A 382 -12.46 -18.12 -19.21
C TYR A 382 -10.95 -18.06 -18.97
N ARG A 383 -10.22 -19.13 -19.28
CA ARG A 383 -8.78 -19.06 -19.49
C ARG A 383 -8.53 -18.51 -20.90
N TRP A 384 -7.44 -17.73 -21.04
CA TRP A 384 -7.16 -17.08 -22.33
C TRP A 384 -6.80 -18.10 -23.41
N ALA A 385 -7.48 -18.04 -24.59
CA ALA A 385 -7.25 -18.91 -25.74
C ALA A 385 -7.29 -20.43 -25.44
N PHE A 386 -8.07 -20.85 -24.45
CA PHE A 386 -8.30 -22.27 -24.20
C PHE A 386 -9.42 -22.79 -25.10
N GLY A 387 -9.14 -23.94 -25.77
CA GLY A 387 -10.13 -24.67 -26.49
C GLY A 387 -11.26 -25.23 -25.58
N SER A 388 -12.35 -25.70 -26.16
CA SER A 388 -13.47 -26.32 -25.42
C SER A 388 -13.07 -27.57 -24.63
N ASP A 389 -11.91 -28.14 -24.93
CA ASP A 389 -11.31 -29.30 -24.27
C ASP A 389 -10.43 -28.96 -23.08
N GLY A 390 -10.35 -27.66 -22.70
CA GLY A 390 -9.54 -27.18 -21.57
C GLY A 390 -8.02 -27.23 -21.78
N ARG A 391 -7.56 -27.52 -23.00
CA ARG A 391 -6.11 -27.60 -23.29
C ARG A 391 -5.56 -26.25 -23.71
N SER A 392 -4.38 -25.91 -23.24
CA SER A 392 -3.64 -24.71 -23.64
C SER A 392 -3.32 -24.75 -25.13
N VAL A 393 -3.55 -23.65 -25.82
CA VAL A 393 -3.16 -23.50 -27.21
C VAL A 393 -1.69 -23.10 -27.27
N ASN A 394 -0.81 -24.12 -27.28
CA ASN A 394 0.61 -23.91 -27.58
C ASN A 394 0.75 -23.54 -29.08
N GLY A 395 1.50 -22.48 -29.35
CA GLY A 395 1.84 -22.08 -30.73
C GLY A 395 1.17 -20.80 -31.24
N ILE A 396 0.41 -20.06 -30.42
CA ILE A 396 0.03 -18.68 -30.76
C ILE A 396 1.27 -17.78 -30.59
N PRO A 397 1.74 -17.10 -31.66
CA PRO A 397 2.91 -16.22 -31.57
C PRO A 397 2.70 -15.09 -30.56
N ALA A 398 3.81 -14.52 -30.04
CA ALA A 398 3.77 -13.27 -29.27
C ALA A 398 3.15 -12.15 -30.14
N ASP A 399 2.54 -11.15 -29.50
CA ASP A 399 1.88 -10.01 -30.14
C ASP A 399 0.73 -10.38 -31.10
N SER A 400 0.16 -11.58 -30.97
CA SER A 400 -0.97 -12.03 -31.78
C SER A 400 -2.31 -11.64 -31.19
N GLU A 401 -3.30 -11.49 -32.08
CA GLU A 401 -4.71 -11.28 -31.73
C GLU A 401 -5.50 -12.57 -31.96
N ILE A 402 -6.33 -12.98 -30.98
CA ILE A 402 -7.23 -14.13 -31.17
C ILE A 402 -8.66 -13.72 -31.52
N ALA A 403 -8.96 -12.41 -31.55
CA ALA A 403 -10.29 -11.89 -31.86
C ALA A 403 -10.86 -12.48 -33.15
N GLY A 404 -12.07 -13.03 -33.09
CA GLY A 404 -12.75 -13.63 -34.24
C GLY A 404 -12.15 -14.95 -34.76
N THR A 405 -11.25 -15.58 -34.02
CA THR A 405 -10.66 -16.88 -34.35
C THR A 405 -11.35 -18.00 -33.55
N LYS A 406 -11.05 -19.26 -33.89
CA LYS A 406 -11.52 -20.43 -33.14
C LYS A 406 -11.04 -20.47 -31.67
N TYR A 407 -10.12 -19.62 -31.30
CA TYR A 407 -9.54 -19.48 -29.93
C TYR A 407 -10.22 -18.40 -29.11
N ASP A 408 -11.05 -17.58 -29.73
CA ASP A 408 -11.82 -16.53 -29.09
C ASP A 408 -13.13 -17.09 -28.50
N ALA A 409 -13.23 -17.07 -27.17
CA ALA A 409 -14.42 -17.59 -26.48
C ALA A 409 -15.68 -16.80 -26.86
N ALA A 410 -15.61 -15.47 -26.99
CA ALA A 410 -16.75 -14.65 -27.37
C ALA A 410 -17.24 -15.00 -28.80
N TYR A 411 -16.31 -15.15 -29.74
CA TYR A 411 -16.61 -15.52 -31.11
C TYR A 411 -17.26 -16.91 -31.21
N LYS A 412 -16.72 -17.86 -30.46
CA LYS A 412 -17.18 -19.25 -30.45
C LYS A 412 -18.57 -19.40 -29.83
N GLU A 413 -18.81 -18.86 -28.64
CA GLU A 413 -20.09 -18.99 -27.93
C GLU A 413 -21.21 -18.18 -28.58
N SER A 414 -20.89 -17.11 -29.31
CA SER A 414 -21.87 -16.30 -30.05
C SER A 414 -22.11 -16.74 -31.50
N ASN A 415 -21.55 -17.89 -31.93
CA ASN A 415 -21.59 -18.33 -33.32
C ASN A 415 -21.08 -17.26 -34.32
N GLY A 416 -20.01 -16.56 -33.95
CA GLY A 416 -19.37 -15.54 -34.80
C GLY A 416 -19.94 -14.13 -34.69
N LYS A 417 -20.98 -13.92 -33.85
CA LYS A 417 -21.62 -12.59 -33.69
C LYS A 417 -20.76 -11.59 -32.94
N TYR A 418 -20.04 -12.05 -31.89
CA TYR A 418 -19.24 -11.21 -30.98
C TYR A 418 -17.78 -11.64 -30.96
N LYS A 419 -16.92 -10.73 -30.55
CA LYS A 419 -15.46 -10.95 -30.41
C LYS A 419 -14.99 -10.48 -29.02
N THR A 420 -13.93 -11.08 -28.50
CA THR A 420 -13.22 -10.55 -27.33
C THR A 420 -12.50 -9.26 -27.73
N PRO A 421 -12.61 -8.16 -26.97
CA PRO A 421 -12.00 -6.88 -27.33
C PRO A 421 -10.47 -6.99 -27.39
N THR A 422 -9.87 -6.25 -28.31
CA THR A 422 -8.41 -6.10 -28.38
C THR A 422 -7.90 -5.15 -27.31
N CYS A 423 -6.59 -5.19 -27.03
CA CYS A 423 -5.89 -4.22 -26.18
C CYS A 423 -6.13 -2.77 -26.64
N LYS A 424 -6.13 -2.52 -27.97
CA LYS A 424 -6.41 -1.19 -28.55
C LYS A 424 -7.83 -0.70 -28.27
N GLN A 425 -8.83 -1.59 -28.32
CA GLN A 425 -10.22 -1.26 -28.04
C GLN A 425 -10.46 -0.97 -26.55
N PHE A 426 -9.80 -1.70 -25.65
CA PHE A 426 -9.82 -1.37 -24.23
C PHE A 426 -9.09 -0.06 -23.94
N LYS A 427 -7.95 0.22 -24.62
CA LYS A 427 -7.26 1.49 -24.50
C LYS A 427 -8.16 2.65 -24.95
N GLU A 428 -8.87 2.50 -26.05
CA GLU A 428 -9.85 3.49 -26.52
C GLU A 428 -10.98 3.69 -25.50
N LEU A 429 -11.47 2.62 -24.86
CA LEU A 429 -12.49 2.68 -23.80
C LEU A 429 -12.00 3.47 -22.58
N ILE A 430 -10.73 3.24 -22.17
CA ILE A 430 -10.11 3.97 -21.05
C ILE A 430 -9.92 5.44 -21.40
N ASP A 431 -9.35 5.75 -22.56
CA ASP A 431 -8.92 7.11 -22.93
C ASP A 431 -10.09 8.02 -23.31
N ARG A 432 -11.21 7.49 -23.80
CA ARG A 432 -12.29 8.29 -24.40
C ARG A 432 -13.61 8.28 -23.64
N CYS A 433 -13.75 7.43 -22.61
CA CYS A 433 -14.97 7.31 -21.83
C CYS A 433 -14.78 7.85 -20.42
N ARG A 434 -15.90 8.28 -19.82
CA ARG A 434 -15.92 8.64 -18.40
C ARG A 434 -16.28 7.41 -17.58
N TRP A 435 -15.45 7.09 -16.60
CA TRP A 435 -15.60 5.99 -15.67
C TRP A 435 -16.15 6.50 -14.34
N CYS A 436 -17.11 5.77 -13.77
CA CYS A 436 -17.69 6.08 -12.48
C CYS A 436 -18.01 4.77 -11.74
N TRP A 437 -17.38 4.58 -10.57
CA TRP A 437 -17.64 3.42 -9.72
C TRP A 437 -18.98 3.58 -9.03
N VAL A 438 -19.91 2.64 -9.22
CA VAL A 438 -21.30 2.72 -8.74
C VAL A 438 -21.81 1.35 -8.31
N ALA A 439 -22.84 1.34 -7.45
CA ALA A 439 -23.65 0.17 -7.20
C ALA A 439 -24.82 0.13 -8.21
N TYR A 440 -24.92 -0.92 -9.02
CA TYR A 440 -26.04 -1.16 -9.93
C TYR A 440 -26.73 -2.45 -9.56
N LYS A 441 -28.02 -2.36 -9.16
CA LYS A 441 -28.83 -3.50 -8.68
C LYS A 441 -28.11 -4.37 -7.62
N GLY A 442 -27.38 -3.72 -6.70
CA GLY A 442 -26.68 -4.40 -5.61
C GLY A 442 -25.30 -4.96 -5.96
N VAL A 443 -24.81 -4.75 -7.18
CA VAL A 443 -23.47 -5.17 -7.65
C VAL A 443 -22.59 -3.97 -7.84
N MET A 444 -21.39 -3.98 -7.28
CA MET A 444 -20.40 -2.93 -7.46
C MET A 444 -19.66 -3.08 -8.79
N GLY A 445 -19.39 -1.95 -9.46
CA GLY A 445 -18.70 -1.93 -10.74
C GLY A 445 -18.60 -0.54 -11.33
N CYS A 446 -18.13 -0.43 -12.57
CA CYS A 446 -18.01 0.84 -13.28
C CYS A 446 -19.15 1.07 -14.28
N LYS A 447 -19.83 2.21 -14.14
CA LYS A 447 -20.60 2.83 -15.22
C LYS A 447 -19.62 3.53 -16.15
N ILE A 448 -19.62 3.14 -17.41
CA ILE A 448 -18.73 3.69 -18.44
C ILE A 448 -19.59 4.43 -19.46
N THR A 449 -19.42 5.76 -19.53
CA THR A 449 -20.18 6.62 -20.45
C THR A 449 -19.29 7.05 -21.61
N GLY A 450 -19.68 6.67 -22.81
CA GLY A 450 -18.95 6.99 -24.03
C GLY A 450 -19.26 8.36 -24.62
N PRO A 451 -18.54 8.76 -25.70
CA PRO A 451 -18.79 10.01 -26.41
C PRO A 451 -20.20 10.16 -26.98
N SER A 452 -20.89 9.06 -27.25
CA SER A 452 -22.32 9.08 -27.67
C SER A 452 -23.31 9.48 -26.58
N GLY A 453 -22.85 9.63 -25.32
CA GLY A 453 -23.69 9.85 -24.15
C GLY A 453 -24.33 8.58 -23.58
N LYS A 454 -24.22 7.43 -24.27
CA LYS A 454 -24.72 6.13 -23.76
C LYS A 454 -23.73 5.52 -22.79
N SER A 455 -24.23 4.67 -21.89
CA SER A 455 -23.44 4.04 -20.84
C SER A 455 -23.64 2.52 -20.80
N ILE A 456 -22.55 1.81 -20.48
CA ILE A 456 -22.57 0.39 -20.11
C ILE A 456 -22.14 0.26 -18.65
N PHE A 457 -22.46 -0.89 -18.04
CA PHE A 457 -22.00 -1.25 -16.70
C PHE A 457 -21.07 -2.45 -16.77
N LEU A 458 -19.86 -2.33 -16.29
CA LEU A 458 -18.90 -3.42 -16.08
C LEU A 458 -18.87 -3.79 -14.60
N PRO A 459 -19.45 -4.93 -14.18
CA PRO A 459 -19.40 -5.36 -12.79
C PRO A 459 -17.96 -5.63 -12.33
N GLY A 460 -17.69 -5.40 -11.06
CA GLY A 460 -16.46 -5.81 -10.40
C GLY A 460 -16.38 -7.33 -10.28
N ALA A 461 -16.23 -8.01 -11.42
CA ALA A 461 -16.36 -9.47 -11.53
C ALA A 461 -15.25 -10.25 -10.79
N GLY A 462 -14.17 -9.59 -10.39
CA GLY A 462 -13.03 -10.27 -9.81
C GLY A 462 -12.34 -11.20 -10.83
N ARG A 463 -11.51 -12.11 -10.33
CA ARG A 463 -10.88 -13.19 -11.12
C ARG A 463 -11.13 -14.53 -10.46
N LYS A 464 -11.16 -15.61 -11.24
CA LYS A 464 -11.41 -16.98 -10.76
C LYS A 464 -10.15 -17.83 -10.82
N SER A 465 -9.94 -18.63 -9.79
CA SER A 465 -8.98 -19.75 -9.77
C SER A 465 -9.71 -21.06 -9.47
N ASP A 466 -8.97 -22.15 -9.40
CA ASP A 466 -9.54 -23.46 -9.04
C ASP A 466 -10.08 -23.46 -7.58
N TYR A 467 -9.68 -22.50 -6.74
CA TYR A 467 -10.09 -22.37 -5.34
C TYR A 467 -11.24 -21.37 -5.11
N GLY A 468 -11.72 -20.64 -6.14
CA GLY A 468 -12.82 -19.69 -6.01
C GLY A 468 -12.67 -18.38 -6.80
N ILE A 469 -13.61 -17.44 -6.54
CA ILE A 469 -13.61 -16.11 -7.16
C ILE A 469 -13.03 -15.11 -6.16
N TYR A 470 -12.00 -14.40 -6.58
CA TYR A 470 -11.28 -13.41 -5.77
C TYR A 470 -11.63 -11.99 -6.22
N ARG A 471 -11.74 -11.06 -5.26
CA ARG A 471 -11.96 -9.61 -5.48
C ARG A 471 -13.25 -9.27 -6.24
N LYS A 472 -14.26 -10.12 -6.10
CA LYS A 472 -15.62 -9.86 -6.58
C LYS A 472 -16.15 -8.59 -5.88
N ASP A 473 -16.89 -7.75 -6.61
CA ASP A 473 -17.46 -6.47 -6.16
C ASP A 473 -16.43 -5.39 -5.73
N THR A 474 -15.14 -5.65 -5.96
CA THR A 474 -14.07 -4.71 -5.65
C THR A 474 -13.19 -4.39 -6.86
N PHE A 475 -13.07 -5.34 -7.79
CA PHE A 475 -12.23 -5.20 -8.99
C PHE A 475 -12.88 -5.84 -10.21
N GLY A 476 -12.70 -5.21 -11.37
CA GLY A 476 -12.97 -5.83 -12.66
C GLY A 476 -11.68 -6.33 -13.32
N TYR A 477 -11.71 -7.56 -13.82
CA TYR A 477 -10.62 -8.17 -14.60
C TYR A 477 -11.22 -8.80 -15.84
N TYR A 478 -10.95 -8.25 -17.02
CA TYR A 478 -11.56 -8.64 -18.27
C TYR A 478 -10.51 -8.99 -19.32
N TRP A 479 -10.54 -10.21 -19.85
CA TRP A 479 -9.60 -10.61 -20.89
C TRP A 479 -9.69 -9.73 -22.13
N SER A 480 -8.52 -9.33 -22.65
CA SER A 480 -8.35 -8.88 -24.03
C SER A 480 -8.01 -10.07 -24.94
N SER A 481 -8.27 -9.94 -26.24
CA SER A 481 -7.86 -10.91 -27.24
C SER A 481 -6.37 -10.82 -27.60
N SER A 482 -5.66 -9.79 -27.13
CA SER A 482 -4.28 -9.49 -27.47
C SER A 482 -3.32 -10.26 -26.56
N LYS A 483 -2.32 -10.91 -27.16
CA LYS A 483 -1.25 -11.60 -26.45
C LYS A 483 -0.10 -10.64 -26.16
N ALA A 484 0.43 -10.64 -24.94
CA ALA A 484 1.54 -9.75 -24.54
C ALA A 484 2.90 -10.38 -24.81
N ASN A 485 3.07 -11.68 -24.57
CA ASN A 485 4.31 -12.45 -24.82
C ASN A 485 3.99 -13.96 -24.86
N ASN A 486 5.00 -14.82 -24.87
CA ASN A 486 4.81 -16.26 -25.02
C ASN A 486 3.90 -16.91 -23.95
N SER A 487 3.81 -16.34 -22.75
CA SER A 487 3.09 -16.91 -21.61
C SER A 487 1.96 -16.04 -21.07
N ASN A 488 1.86 -14.75 -21.49
CA ASN A 488 0.95 -13.77 -20.91
C ASN A 488 0.05 -13.15 -21.99
N ALA A 489 -1.15 -12.74 -21.56
CA ALA A 489 -2.11 -11.99 -22.37
C ALA A 489 -2.57 -10.72 -21.64
N TYR A 490 -2.93 -9.70 -22.42
CA TYR A 490 -3.46 -8.45 -21.87
C TYR A 490 -4.86 -8.63 -21.31
N TYR A 491 -5.17 -7.84 -20.26
CA TYR A 491 -6.49 -7.72 -19.69
C TYR A 491 -6.76 -6.29 -19.24
N LEU A 492 -8.02 -5.88 -19.27
CA LEU A 492 -8.50 -4.67 -18.62
C LEU A 492 -8.62 -4.92 -17.13
N TYR A 493 -8.06 -4.02 -16.33
CA TYR A 493 -8.19 -3.94 -14.91
C TYR A 493 -8.90 -2.63 -14.52
N PHE A 494 -9.80 -2.68 -13.54
CA PHE A 494 -10.37 -1.47 -12.93
C PHE A 494 -10.87 -1.72 -11.51
N ASN A 495 -10.95 -0.64 -10.75
CA ASN A 495 -11.53 -0.55 -9.42
C ASN A 495 -12.19 0.82 -9.24
N GLU A 496 -12.47 1.23 -8.00
CA GLU A 496 -13.04 2.54 -7.68
C GLU A 496 -12.10 3.72 -8.04
N GLU A 497 -10.80 3.51 -8.02
CA GLU A 497 -9.78 4.56 -8.12
C GLU A 497 -9.13 4.64 -9.50
N ASP A 498 -9.02 3.51 -10.22
CA ASP A 498 -8.20 3.44 -11.43
C ASP A 498 -8.69 2.39 -12.44
N SER A 499 -8.31 2.59 -13.72
CA SER A 499 -8.51 1.62 -14.80
C SER A 499 -7.29 1.62 -15.72
N ASP A 500 -6.74 0.43 -16.01
CA ASP A 500 -5.56 0.28 -16.87
C ASP A 500 -5.56 -1.08 -17.59
N LEU A 501 -4.61 -1.22 -18.52
CA LEU A 501 -4.30 -2.46 -19.22
C LEU A 501 -3.07 -3.11 -18.62
N GLU A 502 -3.24 -4.33 -18.15
CA GLU A 502 -2.16 -5.15 -17.61
C GLU A 502 -2.04 -6.48 -18.37
N TYR A 503 -1.04 -7.27 -18.08
CA TYR A 503 -0.90 -8.62 -18.63
C TYR A 503 -0.49 -9.62 -17.56
N GLU A 504 -1.05 -10.83 -17.64
CA GLU A 504 -0.77 -11.94 -16.70
C GLU A 504 -0.76 -13.30 -17.44
N PRO A 505 -0.30 -14.38 -16.76
CA PRO A 505 -0.33 -15.72 -17.31
C PRO A 505 -1.72 -16.12 -17.80
N VAL A 506 -1.76 -16.73 -18.98
CA VAL A 506 -2.98 -17.17 -19.68
C VAL A 506 -3.81 -18.21 -18.92
N LEU A 507 -3.26 -18.78 -17.84
CA LEU A 507 -3.93 -19.80 -17.01
C LEU A 507 -4.95 -19.22 -16.02
N THR A 508 -4.87 -17.92 -15.70
CA THR A 508 -5.86 -17.25 -14.83
C THR A 508 -7.21 -17.17 -15.53
N MET A 509 -8.31 -17.36 -14.81
CA MET A 509 -9.65 -17.24 -15.38
C MET A 509 -10.25 -15.86 -15.12
N ARG A 510 -10.70 -15.18 -16.19
CA ARG A 510 -11.36 -13.87 -16.17
C ARG A 510 -12.61 -13.86 -17.01
N THR A 511 -13.49 -12.91 -16.75
CA THR A 511 -14.66 -12.68 -17.59
C THR A 511 -14.28 -11.94 -18.88
N ILE A 512 -15.23 -11.87 -19.81
CA ILE A 512 -15.11 -11.19 -21.09
C ILE A 512 -16.31 -10.26 -21.28
N ARG A 513 -16.07 -9.01 -21.65
CA ARG A 513 -17.09 -8.10 -22.16
C ARG A 513 -16.98 -8.07 -23.68
N PRO A 514 -17.88 -8.71 -24.42
CA PRO A 514 -17.76 -8.82 -25.86
C PRO A 514 -17.99 -7.50 -26.61
N VAL A 515 -17.46 -7.44 -27.83
CA VAL A 515 -17.67 -6.34 -28.79
C VAL A 515 -18.16 -6.87 -30.15
N CYS A 516 -18.77 -5.98 -30.94
CA CYS A 516 -19.08 -6.21 -32.35
C CYS A 516 -18.84 -4.96 -33.20
N GLU A 517 -18.79 -5.13 -34.50
CA GLU A 517 -18.61 -4.05 -35.49
C GLU A 517 -19.83 -3.13 -35.60
#